data_57252a4a90531db2254e8260848b80ba
#
_entry.id   57252a4a90531db2254e8260848b80ba
#
_cell.length_a   1.000
_cell.length_b   1.000
_cell.length_c   1.000
_cell.angle_alpha   90.00
_cell.angle_beta   90.00
_cell.angle_gamma   90.00
#
_symmetry.space_group_name_H-M   'P 1'
#
loop_
_entity.id
_entity.type
_entity.pdbx_description
1 polymer ?
#
loop_
_entity_poly.entity_id
_entity_poly.type
_entity_poly.pdbx_seq_one_letter_code
_entity_poly.pdbx_strand_id
1 'polypeptide(L)'
;ASPQNVSIFQRGRIVARSDDAQHFGIIESLQLEPDAEKGDYLTVTGRFLACLLERRIIYPTITANGSYEDIVRKVLSRNVISAGIRNLPGFSMGMVSGDCWQKAVRMQVSYDNILEWLYGLCKTIGGSANVRLDGNALKCDLFSGTDRSLLQDDNPHIVFSDAYNNLLSFSYAADDAVQKNFAYVLGCGEGNARKRTTFCSGTEPTYLDRYEVYADERNTAQEEDVTDAEYLEILKSSGAEHLVQPKTASESAIAAFSTQYQYNKDYF
;
A
#
# COMPACT_ATOMS: atom_id res chain seq x y z
N ALA A 1 -18.80 -20.85 -22.31
CA ALA A 1 -19.17 -20.73 -20.89
C ALA A 1 -20.49 -21.47 -20.63
N SER A 2 -20.56 -22.29 -19.60
CA SER A 2 -21.82 -22.94 -19.21
C SER A 2 -22.68 -21.98 -18.37
N PRO A 3 -24.04 -22.11 -18.40
CA PRO A 3 -24.92 -21.31 -17.51
C PRO A 3 -24.55 -21.47 -16.03
N GLN A 4 -24.04 -22.64 -15.65
CA GLN A 4 -23.59 -22.92 -14.30
C GLN A 4 -22.36 -22.08 -13.92
N ASN A 5 -21.38 -21.95 -14.81
CA ASN A 5 -20.19 -21.09 -14.56
C ASN A 5 -20.58 -19.61 -14.38
N VAL A 6 -21.50 -19.12 -15.22
CA VAL A 6 -22.01 -17.75 -15.09
C VAL A 6 -22.75 -17.55 -13.76
N SER A 7 -23.44 -18.56 -13.24
CA SER A 7 -24.13 -18.47 -11.94
C SER A 7 -23.17 -18.54 -10.74
N ILE A 8 -22.02 -19.20 -10.89
CA ILE A 8 -20.99 -19.31 -9.85
C ILE A 8 -20.16 -18.03 -9.78
N PHE A 9 -19.68 -17.57 -10.93
CA PHE A 9 -18.81 -16.39 -11.00
C PHE A 9 -19.65 -15.12 -11.16
N GLN A 10 -20.04 -14.52 -10.05
CA GLN A 10 -20.79 -13.27 -10.02
C GLN A 10 -19.96 -12.14 -9.42
N ARG A 11 -20.22 -10.91 -9.86
CA ARG A 11 -19.57 -9.73 -9.26
C ARG A 11 -19.83 -9.66 -7.75
N GLY A 12 -18.79 -9.32 -7.00
CA GLY A 12 -18.82 -9.26 -5.55
C GLY A 12 -18.57 -10.59 -4.84
N ARG A 13 -18.46 -11.71 -5.55
CA ARG A 13 -18.04 -12.96 -4.94
C ARG A 13 -16.55 -12.98 -4.71
N ILE A 14 -16.16 -13.61 -3.59
CA ILE A 14 -14.76 -13.79 -3.23
C ILE A 14 -14.26 -15.09 -3.84
N VAL A 15 -13.06 -15.05 -4.38
CA VAL A 15 -12.34 -16.19 -4.95
C VAL A 15 -10.98 -16.32 -4.27
N ALA A 16 -10.51 -17.56 -4.16
CA ALA A 16 -9.19 -17.87 -3.64
C ALA A 16 -8.61 -19.06 -4.40
N ARG A 17 -7.29 -19.19 -4.38
CA ARG A 17 -6.61 -20.41 -4.77
C ARG A 17 -6.66 -21.39 -3.60
N SER A 18 -6.79 -22.68 -3.90
CA SER A 18 -6.88 -23.72 -2.84
C SER A 18 -5.58 -23.91 -2.06
N ASP A 19 -4.45 -23.48 -2.65
CA ASP A 19 -3.11 -23.55 -2.09
C ASP A 19 -2.62 -22.22 -1.46
N ASP A 20 -3.47 -21.19 -1.46
CA ASP A 20 -3.13 -19.86 -0.96
C ASP A 20 -4.21 -19.37 0.03
N ALA A 21 -3.88 -19.43 1.32
CA ALA A 21 -4.75 -19.02 2.41
C ALA A 21 -4.62 -17.51 2.77
N GLN A 22 -3.77 -16.77 2.07
CA GLN A 22 -3.47 -15.37 2.38
C GLN A 22 -4.08 -14.40 1.38
N HIS A 23 -4.17 -14.79 0.11
CA HIS A 23 -4.60 -13.90 -0.96
C HIS A 23 -5.96 -14.28 -1.49
N PHE A 24 -6.92 -13.41 -1.24
CA PHE A 24 -8.30 -13.53 -1.69
C PHE A 24 -8.62 -12.41 -2.66
N GLY A 25 -9.27 -12.74 -3.76
CA GLY A 25 -9.75 -11.78 -4.75
C GLY A 25 -11.26 -11.57 -4.67
N ILE A 26 -11.72 -10.40 -5.08
CA ILE A 26 -13.13 -10.12 -5.29
C ILE A 26 -13.40 -9.93 -6.79
N ILE A 27 -14.42 -10.58 -7.29
CA ILE A 27 -14.82 -10.47 -8.70
C ILE A 27 -15.46 -9.09 -8.93
N GLU A 28 -14.87 -8.31 -9.83
CA GLU A 28 -15.35 -6.97 -10.17
C GLU A 28 -15.94 -6.88 -11.58
N SER A 29 -15.42 -7.70 -12.51
CA SER A 29 -15.89 -7.70 -13.90
C SER A 29 -16.09 -9.12 -14.44
N LEU A 30 -17.08 -9.24 -15.31
CA LEU A 30 -17.38 -10.45 -16.08
C LEU A 30 -17.52 -10.05 -17.54
N GLN A 31 -16.84 -10.77 -18.41
CA GLN A 31 -16.94 -10.61 -19.86
C GLN A 31 -17.25 -11.96 -20.49
N LEU A 32 -18.34 -12.04 -21.22
CA LEU A 32 -18.73 -13.23 -21.97
C LEU A 32 -18.47 -12.97 -23.47
N GLU A 33 -17.61 -13.76 -24.05
CA GLU A 33 -17.22 -13.67 -25.45
C GLU A 33 -17.60 -14.98 -26.16
N PRO A 34 -18.54 -14.93 -27.13
CA PRO A 34 -18.83 -16.06 -27.97
C PRO A 34 -17.71 -16.25 -28.99
N ASP A 35 -17.23 -17.47 -29.11
CA ASP A 35 -16.23 -17.87 -30.12
C ASP A 35 -16.76 -19.10 -30.90
N ALA A 36 -16.91 -18.95 -32.19
CA ALA A 36 -17.50 -19.99 -33.04
C ALA A 36 -16.61 -21.23 -33.19
N GLU A 37 -15.30 -21.09 -33.02
CA GLU A 37 -14.34 -22.19 -33.16
C GLU A 37 -13.99 -22.86 -31.83
N LYS A 38 -13.85 -22.05 -30.75
CA LYS A 38 -13.37 -22.50 -29.45
C LYS A 38 -14.45 -22.56 -28.38
N GLY A 39 -15.68 -22.16 -28.74
CA GLY A 39 -16.81 -22.06 -27.83
C GLY A 39 -16.81 -20.76 -27.01
N ASP A 40 -17.80 -20.56 -26.16
CA ASP A 40 -17.98 -19.36 -25.37
C ASP A 40 -16.98 -19.29 -24.21
N TYR A 41 -16.33 -18.14 -24.07
CA TYR A 41 -15.42 -17.84 -22.96
C TYR A 41 -16.08 -16.91 -21.95
N LEU A 42 -15.89 -17.20 -20.68
CA LEU A 42 -16.19 -16.29 -19.57
C LEU A 42 -14.88 -15.82 -18.96
N THR A 43 -14.55 -14.57 -19.19
CA THR A 43 -13.42 -13.90 -18.54
C THR A 43 -13.90 -13.26 -17.24
N VAL A 44 -13.22 -13.59 -16.15
CA VAL A 44 -13.52 -13.09 -14.81
C VAL A 44 -12.31 -12.31 -14.32
N THR A 45 -12.50 -11.04 -13.98
CA THR A 45 -11.42 -10.20 -13.45
C THR A 45 -11.82 -9.55 -12.14
N GLY A 46 -10.81 -9.22 -11.35
CA GLY A 46 -11.00 -8.57 -10.05
C GLY A 46 -9.67 -8.24 -9.41
N ARG A 47 -9.74 -7.77 -8.18
CA ARG A 47 -8.57 -7.36 -7.40
C ARG A 47 -8.54 -8.07 -6.06
N PHE A 48 -7.42 -8.02 -5.36
CA PHE A 48 -7.32 -8.51 -3.98
C PHE A 48 -8.23 -7.72 -3.03
N LEU A 49 -8.65 -8.35 -1.93
CA LEU A 49 -9.66 -7.81 -1.01
C LEU A 49 -9.32 -6.44 -0.40
N ALA A 50 -8.05 -6.06 -0.40
CA ALA A 50 -7.64 -4.71 0.01
C ALA A 50 -8.37 -3.60 -0.78
N CYS A 51 -8.80 -3.87 -2.03
CA CYS A 51 -9.58 -2.93 -2.84
C CYS A 51 -10.92 -2.52 -2.20
N LEU A 52 -11.41 -3.25 -1.21
CA LEU A 52 -12.60 -2.86 -0.45
C LEU A 52 -12.40 -1.57 0.34
N LEU A 53 -11.16 -1.27 0.75
CA LEU A 53 -10.80 -0.04 1.44
C LEU A 53 -10.88 1.20 0.52
N GLU A 54 -10.71 1.02 -0.79
CA GLU A 54 -10.86 2.08 -1.78
C GLU A 54 -12.29 2.66 -1.81
N ARG A 55 -13.28 1.90 -1.34
CA ARG A 55 -14.68 2.32 -1.26
C ARG A 55 -14.95 3.31 -0.13
N ARG A 56 -13.95 3.73 0.62
CA ARG A 56 -14.06 4.64 1.77
C ARG A 56 -12.99 5.72 1.70
N ILE A 57 -13.36 6.89 2.18
CA ILE A 57 -12.44 8.01 2.41
C ILE A 57 -12.26 8.21 3.92
N ILE A 58 -11.17 8.82 4.31
CA ILE A 58 -10.91 9.21 5.70
C ILE A 58 -11.77 10.43 6.03
N TYR A 59 -12.77 10.27 6.90
CA TYR A 59 -13.71 11.31 7.30
C TYR A 59 -14.23 11.07 8.72
N PRO A 60 -14.29 12.11 9.57
CA PRO A 60 -13.68 13.43 9.43
C PRO A 60 -12.15 13.35 9.54
N THR A 61 -11.48 14.53 9.53
CA THR A 61 -10.04 14.64 9.82
C THR A 61 -9.68 13.91 11.10
N ILE A 62 -8.59 13.18 11.06
CA ILE A 62 -8.06 12.40 12.19
C ILE A 62 -6.66 12.92 12.50
N THR A 63 -6.51 13.58 13.65
CA THR A 63 -5.20 13.84 14.25
C THR A 63 -4.89 12.73 15.24
N ALA A 64 -3.72 12.15 15.14
CA ALA A 64 -3.30 11.05 15.99
C ALA A 64 -1.83 11.17 16.35
N ASN A 65 -1.52 10.78 17.58
CA ASN A 65 -0.17 10.62 18.11
C ASN A 65 -0.07 9.22 18.68
N GLY A 66 0.92 8.46 18.26
CA GLY A 66 1.10 7.06 18.63
C GLY A 66 1.96 6.33 17.63
N SER A 67 1.92 5.01 17.63
CA SER A 67 2.58 4.21 16.61
C SER A 67 1.84 4.29 15.27
N TYR A 68 2.53 3.96 14.17
CA TYR A 68 1.84 3.84 12.88
C TYR A 68 0.70 2.84 12.94
N GLU A 69 0.85 1.74 13.69
CA GLU A 69 -0.22 0.78 13.96
C GLU A 69 -1.43 1.46 14.61
N ASP A 70 -1.24 2.27 15.66
CA ASP A 70 -2.32 2.96 16.36
C ASP A 70 -3.09 3.89 15.43
N ILE A 71 -2.37 4.58 14.56
CA ILE A 71 -2.97 5.49 13.58
C ILE A 71 -3.82 4.72 12.57
N VAL A 72 -3.29 3.63 12.00
CA VAL A 72 -4.05 2.76 11.08
C VAL A 72 -5.28 2.18 11.78
N ARG A 73 -5.15 1.69 13.01
CA ARG A 73 -6.28 1.20 13.81
C ARG A 73 -7.34 2.28 14.01
N LYS A 74 -6.93 3.51 14.32
CA LYS A 74 -7.84 4.64 14.50
C LYS A 74 -8.57 5.00 13.21
N VAL A 75 -7.86 5.05 12.09
CA VAL A 75 -8.45 5.33 10.76
C VAL A 75 -9.45 4.24 10.37
N LEU A 76 -9.06 2.97 10.44
CA LEU A 76 -9.92 1.85 10.08
C LEU A 76 -11.11 1.73 11.05
N SER A 77 -10.91 1.92 12.35
CA SER A 77 -12.00 1.89 13.32
C SER A 77 -13.07 2.93 12.98
N ARG A 78 -12.67 4.19 12.72
CA ARG A 78 -13.62 5.28 12.48
C ARG A 78 -14.30 5.24 11.11
N ASN A 79 -13.67 4.64 10.10
CA ASN A 79 -14.15 4.74 8.72
C ASN A 79 -14.60 3.42 8.10
N VAL A 80 -14.25 2.28 8.72
CA VAL A 80 -14.47 0.95 8.15
C VAL A 80 -15.15 0.00 9.15
N ILE A 81 -14.72 0.01 10.43
CA ILE A 81 -15.14 -0.98 11.42
C ILE A 81 -16.34 -0.49 12.25
N SER A 82 -16.27 0.75 12.77
CA SER A 82 -17.27 1.32 13.67
C SER A 82 -17.88 2.61 13.11
N ALA A 83 -18.13 2.63 11.82
CA ALA A 83 -18.54 3.80 11.06
C ALA A 83 -20.04 3.85 10.72
N GLY A 84 -20.88 3.09 11.41
CA GLY A 84 -22.33 3.02 11.17
C GLY A 84 -22.65 2.50 9.76
N ILE A 85 -23.37 3.27 8.96
CA ILE A 85 -23.75 2.89 7.59
C ILE A 85 -22.54 2.74 6.64
N ARG A 86 -21.37 3.24 7.04
CA ARG A 86 -20.12 3.14 6.28
C ARG A 86 -19.34 1.86 6.60
N ASN A 87 -19.74 1.06 7.56
CA ASN A 87 -19.05 -0.18 7.91
C ASN A 87 -18.87 -1.09 6.70
N LEU A 88 -17.74 -1.79 6.66
CA LEU A 88 -17.60 -3.01 5.87
C LEU A 88 -17.93 -4.18 6.81
N PRO A 89 -19.04 -4.92 6.55
CA PRO A 89 -19.47 -5.99 7.46
C PRO A 89 -18.38 -7.04 7.67
N GLY A 90 -18.14 -7.42 8.92
CA GLY A 90 -17.14 -8.42 9.30
C GLY A 90 -15.67 -7.93 9.21
N PHE A 91 -15.44 -6.66 8.91
CA PHE A 91 -14.07 -6.12 8.84
C PHE A 91 -13.50 -5.87 10.24
N SER A 92 -12.26 -6.26 10.44
CA SER A 92 -11.51 -6.03 11.69
C SER A 92 -10.01 -6.01 11.44
N MET A 93 -9.26 -5.51 12.41
CA MET A 93 -7.80 -5.66 12.39
C MET A 93 -7.41 -7.11 12.60
N GLY A 94 -6.43 -7.54 11.86
CA GLY A 94 -5.80 -8.84 11.96
C GLY A 94 -4.48 -8.78 12.72
N MET A 95 -3.49 -9.53 12.24
CA MET A 95 -2.14 -9.58 12.80
C MET A 95 -1.37 -8.30 12.47
N VAL A 96 -0.52 -7.88 13.41
CA VAL A 96 0.45 -6.81 13.17
C VAL A 96 1.83 -7.33 13.54
N SER A 97 2.78 -7.21 12.63
CA SER A 97 4.17 -7.62 12.82
C SER A 97 5.14 -6.69 12.09
N GLY A 98 6.33 -6.55 12.62
CA GLY A 98 7.40 -5.71 12.08
C GLY A 98 7.55 -4.37 12.80
N ASP A 99 8.81 -4.01 13.06
CA ASP A 99 9.19 -2.84 13.87
C ASP A 99 8.81 -1.51 13.23
N CYS A 100 8.66 -1.48 11.89
CA CYS A 100 8.24 -0.28 11.18
C CYS A 100 6.88 0.24 11.67
N TRP A 101 5.97 -0.65 12.07
CA TRP A 101 4.63 -0.31 12.56
C TRP A 101 4.62 0.24 13.97
N GLN A 102 5.67 -0.01 14.77
CA GLN A 102 5.77 0.40 16.17
C GLN A 102 6.41 1.78 16.34
N LYS A 103 6.94 2.37 15.28
CA LYS A 103 7.56 3.70 15.34
C LYS A 103 6.52 4.76 15.67
N ALA A 104 6.83 5.60 16.66
CA ALA A 104 5.96 6.70 17.07
C ALA A 104 5.99 7.84 16.04
N VAL A 105 4.81 8.37 15.76
CA VAL A 105 4.62 9.50 14.84
C VAL A 105 3.41 10.34 15.29
N ARG A 106 3.42 11.62 14.96
CA ARG A 106 2.25 12.49 15.00
C ARG A 106 1.82 12.78 13.56
N MET A 107 0.56 12.49 13.25
CA MET A 107 0.04 12.58 11.89
C MET A 107 -1.39 13.14 11.90
N GLN A 108 -1.69 13.93 10.90
CA GLN A 108 -3.05 14.35 10.58
C GLN A 108 -3.41 13.82 9.19
N VAL A 109 -4.55 13.16 9.07
CA VAL A 109 -5.03 12.58 7.81
C VAL A 109 -6.49 12.95 7.59
N SER A 110 -6.85 13.29 6.34
CA SER A 110 -8.20 13.71 6.02
C SER A 110 -8.52 13.61 4.53
N TYR A 111 -9.73 13.17 4.22
CA TYR A 111 -10.33 13.16 2.88
C TYR A 111 -9.62 12.32 1.81
N ASP A 112 -8.56 11.61 2.17
CA ASP A 112 -7.88 10.69 1.29
C ASP A 112 -8.64 9.38 1.13
N ASN A 113 -8.44 8.70 0.02
CA ASN A 113 -8.86 7.33 -0.14
C ASN A 113 -8.09 6.43 0.83
N ILE A 114 -8.80 5.56 1.59
CA ILE A 114 -8.15 4.76 2.65
C ILE A 114 -7.11 3.81 2.08
N LEU A 115 -7.36 3.18 0.93
CA LEU A 115 -6.41 2.25 0.32
C LEU A 115 -5.15 2.97 -0.16
N GLU A 116 -5.32 4.08 -0.87
CA GLU A 116 -4.20 4.88 -1.39
C GLU A 116 -3.35 5.43 -0.25
N TRP A 117 -4.00 5.99 0.80
CA TRP A 117 -3.31 6.45 1.99
C TRP A 117 -2.54 5.30 2.67
N LEU A 118 -3.17 4.14 2.87
CA LEU A 118 -2.52 3.00 3.54
C LEU A 118 -1.31 2.49 2.74
N TYR A 119 -1.42 2.42 1.41
CA TYR A 119 -0.31 1.99 0.56
C TYR A 119 0.81 3.05 0.49
N GLY A 120 0.46 4.33 0.48
CA GLY A 120 1.42 5.43 0.62
C GLY A 120 2.20 5.32 1.93
N LEU A 121 1.48 5.09 3.03
CA LEU A 121 2.09 4.86 4.35
C LEU A 121 3.00 3.64 4.34
N CYS A 122 2.54 2.50 3.82
CA CYS A 122 3.35 1.27 3.70
C CYS A 122 4.66 1.54 2.95
N LYS A 123 4.59 2.26 1.83
CA LYS A 123 5.76 2.64 1.04
C LYS A 123 6.73 3.51 1.84
N THR A 124 6.22 4.46 2.61
CA THR A 124 7.03 5.40 3.40
C THR A 124 7.77 4.71 4.53
N ILE A 125 7.13 3.74 5.20
CA ILE A 125 7.71 3.08 6.39
C ILE A 125 8.39 1.73 6.10
N GLY A 126 8.34 1.24 4.85
CA GLY A 126 8.81 -0.09 4.48
C GLY A 126 7.93 -1.21 5.04
N GLY A 127 6.65 -0.93 5.22
CA GLY A 127 5.65 -1.89 5.66
C GLY A 127 4.81 -2.44 4.52
N SER A 128 3.90 -3.36 4.85
CA SER A 128 2.93 -3.93 3.93
C SER A 128 1.60 -4.13 4.63
N ALA A 129 0.50 -4.12 3.85
CA ALA A 129 -0.84 -4.39 4.34
C ALA A 129 -1.55 -5.36 3.41
N ASN A 130 -2.30 -6.29 3.98
CA ASN A 130 -3.13 -7.23 3.25
C ASN A 130 -4.51 -7.36 3.90
N VAL A 131 -5.53 -7.63 3.10
CA VAL A 131 -6.87 -7.97 3.60
C VAL A 131 -7.18 -9.39 3.17
N ARG A 132 -7.29 -10.28 4.14
CA ARG A 132 -7.65 -11.69 3.92
C ARG A 132 -9.00 -12.03 4.51
N LEU A 133 -9.53 -13.16 4.10
CA LEU A 133 -10.75 -13.76 4.68
C LEU A 133 -10.34 -14.78 5.76
N ASP A 134 -10.95 -14.67 6.92
CA ASP A 134 -10.80 -15.60 8.04
C ASP A 134 -12.20 -16.06 8.47
N GLY A 135 -12.60 -17.23 8.03
CA GLY A 135 -14.00 -17.65 8.08
C GLY A 135 -14.88 -16.68 7.29
N ASN A 136 -15.79 -15.98 7.97
CA ASN A 136 -16.64 -14.93 7.38
C ASN A 136 -16.16 -13.51 7.72
N ALA A 137 -15.00 -13.37 8.36
CA ALA A 137 -14.45 -12.06 8.75
C ALA A 137 -13.37 -11.59 7.77
N LEU A 138 -13.37 -10.30 7.47
CA LEU A 138 -12.31 -9.63 6.74
C LEU A 138 -11.26 -9.14 7.74
N LYS A 139 -10.03 -9.60 7.61
CA LYS A 139 -8.91 -9.25 8.49
C LYS A 139 -7.89 -8.39 7.74
N CYS A 140 -7.62 -7.21 8.26
CA CYS A 140 -6.53 -6.36 7.76
C CYS A 140 -5.26 -6.66 8.57
N ASP A 141 -4.31 -7.33 7.94
CA ASP A 141 -3.00 -7.63 8.51
C ASP A 141 -2.01 -6.54 8.10
N LEU A 142 -1.12 -6.16 9.04
CA LEU A 142 -0.02 -5.23 8.81
C LEU A 142 1.29 -5.99 9.09
N PHE A 143 2.25 -5.91 8.20
CA PHE A 143 3.51 -6.63 8.36
C PHE A 143 4.67 -5.93 7.66
N SER A 144 5.90 -6.32 7.95
CA SER A 144 7.07 -5.99 7.15
C SER A 144 7.56 -7.25 6.44
N GLY A 145 8.06 -7.07 5.22
CA GLY A 145 8.72 -8.14 4.50
C GLY A 145 10.04 -8.57 5.18
N THR A 146 10.52 -9.74 4.82
CA THR A 146 11.85 -10.20 5.22
C THR A 146 12.84 -9.84 4.11
N ASP A 147 13.86 -9.06 4.42
CA ASP A 147 14.93 -8.81 3.46
C ASP A 147 15.71 -10.10 3.22
N ARG A 148 15.72 -10.55 1.97
CA ARG A 148 16.44 -11.73 1.49
C ARG A 148 17.43 -11.39 0.38
N SER A 149 17.75 -10.09 0.24
CA SER A 149 18.74 -9.62 -0.72
C SER A 149 20.15 -10.07 -0.35
N LEU A 150 21.08 -9.91 -1.28
CA LEU A 150 22.52 -10.16 -1.03
C LEU A 150 23.17 -9.04 -0.21
N LEU A 151 22.42 -8.01 0.20
CA LEU A 151 22.93 -6.85 0.94
C LEU A 151 22.82 -6.99 2.46
N GLN A 152 22.31 -8.12 2.94
CA GLN A 152 22.17 -8.46 4.37
C GLN A 152 22.67 -9.89 4.65
N ASP A 153 23.02 -10.19 5.90
CA ASP A 153 23.52 -11.49 6.32
C ASP A 153 22.60 -12.19 7.35
N ASP A 154 21.51 -11.53 7.77
CA ASP A 154 20.64 -12.01 8.86
C ASP A 154 19.67 -13.10 8.39
N ASN A 155 19.33 -13.12 7.09
CA ASN A 155 18.35 -14.03 6.52
C ASN A 155 18.94 -14.82 5.35
N PRO A 156 18.47 -16.04 5.08
CA PRO A 156 18.86 -16.79 3.88
C PRO A 156 18.55 -15.98 2.61
N HIS A 157 19.54 -15.85 1.74
CA HIS A 157 19.38 -15.13 0.48
C HIS A 157 18.48 -15.89 -0.50
N ILE A 158 17.73 -15.16 -1.29
CA ILE A 158 16.97 -15.70 -2.44
C ILE A 158 17.63 -15.17 -3.72
N VAL A 159 18.07 -16.10 -4.57
CA VAL A 159 18.74 -15.78 -5.83
C VAL A 159 17.90 -16.33 -6.99
N PHE A 160 17.46 -15.45 -7.88
CA PHE A 160 16.83 -15.83 -9.14
C PHE A 160 17.87 -15.76 -10.25
N SER A 161 18.09 -16.88 -10.94
CA SER A 161 19.06 -16.95 -12.05
C SER A 161 18.75 -18.11 -12.97
N ASP A 162 19.25 -18.01 -14.22
CA ASP A 162 19.22 -19.08 -15.19
C ASP A 162 19.91 -20.35 -14.67
N ALA A 163 21.02 -20.20 -13.93
CA ALA A 163 21.77 -21.33 -13.40
C ALA A 163 20.96 -22.19 -12.42
N TYR A 164 19.95 -21.61 -11.78
CA TYR A 164 19.04 -22.32 -10.88
C TYR A 164 17.72 -22.74 -11.53
N ASN A 165 17.53 -22.45 -12.82
CA ASN A 165 16.29 -22.71 -13.56
C ASN A 165 15.03 -22.13 -12.88
N ASN A 166 15.19 -21.03 -12.16
CA ASN A 166 14.10 -20.36 -11.44
C ASN A 166 13.81 -18.95 -11.98
N LEU A 167 14.43 -18.55 -13.09
CA LEU A 167 14.23 -17.30 -13.79
C LEU A 167 13.90 -17.58 -15.27
N LEU A 168 12.68 -17.24 -15.69
CA LEU A 168 12.23 -17.42 -17.10
C LEU A 168 12.61 -16.22 -17.97
N SER A 169 12.44 -15.02 -17.43
CA SER A 169 12.77 -13.79 -18.13
C SER A 169 13.13 -12.70 -17.12
N PHE A 170 13.95 -11.77 -17.57
CA PHE A 170 14.33 -10.60 -16.80
C PHE A 170 14.33 -9.36 -17.70
N SER A 171 13.70 -8.31 -17.23
CA SER A 171 13.75 -6.98 -17.84
C SER A 171 14.07 -5.97 -16.78
N TYR A 172 15.01 -5.09 -17.03
CA TYR A 172 15.40 -4.01 -16.14
C TYR A 172 15.19 -2.66 -16.84
N ALA A 173 14.50 -1.76 -16.18
CA ALA A 173 14.35 -0.38 -16.60
C ALA A 173 14.59 0.55 -15.40
N ALA A 174 15.40 1.58 -15.59
CA ALA A 174 15.59 2.63 -14.61
C ALA A 174 15.17 3.97 -15.24
N ASP A 175 14.40 4.77 -14.49
CA ASP A 175 13.90 6.07 -14.93
C ASP A 175 13.89 7.04 -13.76
N ASP A 176 14.68 8.10 -13.88
CA ASP A 176 14.81 9.16 -12.88
C ASP A 176 13.86 10.35 -13.16
N ALA A 177 13.16 10.35 -14.28
CA ALA A 177 12.36 11.51 -14.73
C ALA A 177 11.26 11.92 -13.72
N VAL A 178 10.79 10.97 -12.93
CA VAL A 178 9.74 11.20 -11.91
C VAL A 178 10.29 11.33 -10.49
N GLN A 179 11.62 11.23 -10.32
CA GLN A 179 12.24 11.28 -9.00
C GLN A 179 11.93 12.61 -8.29
N LYS A 180 11.66 12.53 -6.98
CA LYS A 180 11.52 13.66 -6.05
C LYS A 180 12.18 13.29 -4.74
N ASN A 181 13.25 13.99 -4.38
CA ASN A 181 14.04 13.69 -3.18
C ASN A 181 14.14 14.85 -2.19
N PHE A 182 13.54 16.01 -2.52
CA PHE A 182 13.46 17.15 -1.63
C PHE A 182 12.10 17.82 -1.72
N ALA A 183 11.39 17.93 -0.58
CA ALA A 183 10.07 18.52 -0.50
C ALA A 183 10.10 19.89 0.19
N TYR A 184 9.48 20.89 -0.44
CA TYR A 184 9.04 22.12 0.23
C TYR A 184 7.60 21.94 0.66
N VAL A 185 7.35 21.92 1.96
CA VAL A 185 6.03 21.66 2.53
C VAL A 185 5.47 22.96 3.10
N LEU A 186 4.32 23.36 2.57
CA LEU A 186 3.64 24.58 3.00
C LEU A 186 2.28 24.23 3.63
N GLY A 187 2.18 24.51 4.92
CA GLY A 187 0.98 24.28 5.73
C GLY A 187 -0.04 25.41 5.64
N CYS A 188 -0.81 25.60 6.70
CA CYS A 188 -1.83 26.62 6.83
C CYS A 188 -1.27 28.06 6.80
N GLY A 189 -2.16 29.05 6.56
CA GLY A 189 -1.83 30.47 6.44
C GLY A 189 -1.88 30.97 5.00
N GLU A 190 -1.56 32.23 4.79
CA GLU A 190 -1.57 32.89 3.48
C GLU A 190 -0.25 33.58 3.17
N GLY A 191 0.16 33.53 1.90
CA GLY A 191 1.35 34.20 1.40
C GLY A 191 2.61 33.90 2.22
N ASN A 192 3.31 34.92 2.66
CA ASN A 192 4.54 34.76 3.45
C ASN A 192 4.29 34.34 4.89
N ALA A 193 3.06 34.42 5.40
CA ALA A 193 2.67 33.98 6.74
C ALA A 193 2.39 32.45 6.80
N ARG A 194 2.37 31.76 5.68
CA ARG A 194 2.23 30.30 5.67
C ARG A 194 3.33 29.64 6.47
N LYS A 195 2.94 28.71 7.33
CA LYS A 195 3.88 27.81 8.00
C LYS A 195 4.54 26.94 6.94
N ARG A 196 5.87 26.81 7.00
CA ARG A 196 6.65 26.09 6.00
C ARG A 196 7.77 25.31 6.64
N THR A 197 8.05 24.16 6.05
CA THR A 197 9.20 23.32 6.39
C THR A 197 9.75 22.66 5.14
N THR A 198 10.85 21.97 5.27
CA THR A 198 11.44 21.16 4.21
C THR A 198 11.66 19.73 4.70
N PHE A 199 11.64 18.79 3.79
CA PHE A 199 11.92 17.39 4.10
C PHE A 199 12.75 16.74 2.98
N CYS A 200 13.75 15.93 3.38
CA CYS A 200 14.46 14.99 2.53
C CYS A 200 14.79 13.74 3.35
N SER A 201 14.96 12.62 2.69
CA SER A 201 15.38 11.37 3.35
C SER A 201 16.91 11.28 3.34
N GLY A 202 17.52 11.31 4.51
CA GLY A 202 18.97 11.24 4.67
C GLY A 202 19.69 12.58 4.45
N THR A 203 20.81 12.55 3.73
CA THR A 203 21.61 13.75 3.45
C THR A 203 20.88 14.65 2.44
N GLU A 204 20.89 15.96 2.70
CA GLU A 204 20.27 16.93 1.79
C GLU A 204 20.95 16.89 0.41
N PRO A 205 20.16 16.63 -0.66
CA PRO A 205 20.69 16.57 -2.01
C PRO A 205 21.07 17.96 -2.52
N THR A 206 22.13 18.03 -3.34
CA THR A 206 22.68 19.28 -3.84
C THR A 206 22.83 19.28 -5.37
N TYR A 207 22.83 20.44 -5.96
CA TYR A 207 23.07 20.66 -7.41
C TYR A 207 22.18 19.76 -8.30
N LEU A 208 22.79 18.96 -9.16
CA LEU A 208 22.11 18.11 -10.14
C LEU A 208 21.39 16.91 -9.52
N ASP A 209 21.76 16.52 -8.31
CA ASP A 209 21.12 15.41 -7.60
C ASP A 209 19.85 15.85 -6.84
N ARG A 210 19.47 17.14 -6.92
CA ARG A 210 18.32 17.69 -6.21
C ARG A 210 17.10 17.78 -7.12
N TYR A 211 16.10 16.96 -6.81
CA TYR A 211 14.81 16.87 -7.49
C TYR A 211 13.72 17.35 -6.54
N GLU A 212 13.23 18.55 -6.74
CA GLU A 212 12.33 19.22 -5.83
C GLU A 212 10.86 18.89 -6.09
N VAL A 213 10.07 18.89 -5.02
CA VAL A 213 8.60 18.83 -5.08
C VAL A 213 8.02 19.88 -4.13
N TYR A 214 6.90 20.43 -4.51
CA TYR A 214 6.06 21.29 -3.67
C TYR A 214 4.90 20.47 -3.10
N ALA A 215 4.77 20.43 -1.78
CA ALA A 215 3.68 19.81 -1.06
C ALA A 215 2.76 20.90 -0.49
N ASP A 216 1.53 20.98 -1.00
CA ASP A 216 0.53 21.96 -0.55
C ASP A 216 -0.35 21.37 0.54
N GLU A 217 0.04 21.58 1.79
CA GLU A 217 -0.64 21.10 2.98
C GLU A 217 -1.51 22.18 3.66
N ARG A 218 -2.12 23.08 2.88
CA ARG A 218 -2.96 24.16 3.43
C ARG A 218 -4.18 23.64 4.18
N ASN A 219 -4.64 22.45 3.87
CA ASN A 219 -5.79 21.80 4.52
C ASN A 219 -5.41 21.13 5.85
N THR A 220 -4.12 20.94 6.10
CA THR A 220 -3.60 20.46 7.38
C THR A 220 -3.64 21.62 8.38
N ALA A 221 -4.70 21.69 9.19
CA ALA A 221 -4.88 22.75 10.15
C ALA A 221 -3.95 22.55 11.36
N GLN A 222 -3.45 23.66 11.91
CA GLN A 222 -2.85 23.65 13.23
C GLN A 222 -3.97 23.76 14.28
N GLU A 223 -4.16 22.71 15.08
CA GLU A 223 -5.14 22.70 16.18
C GLU A 223 -4.65 23.59 17.35
N GLU A 224 -5.55 24.10 18.18
CA GLU A 224 -5.23 25.06 19.25
C GLU A 224 -4.26 24.49 20.30
N ASP A 225 -4.26 23.18 20.50
CA ASP A 225 -3.38 22.47 21.44
C ASP A 225 -2.05 22.02 20.83
N VAL A 226 -1.82 22.33 19.53
CA VAL A 226 -0.61 21.93 18.79
C VAL A 226 0.35 23.11 18.71
N THR A 227 1.54 22.93 19.27
CA THR A 227 2.60 23.94 19.15
C THR A 227 3.13 24.05 17.72
N ASP A 228 3.75 25.19 17.40
CA ASP A 228 4.38 25.40 16.09
C ASP A 228 5.41 24.31 15.75
N ALA A 229 6.20 23.87 16.73
CA ALA A 229 7.19 22.82 16.54
C ALA A 229 6.54 21.48 16.18
N GLU A 230 5.50 21.09 16.89
CA GLU A 230 4.75 19.86 16.60
C GLU A 230 4.04 19.93 15.26
N TYR A 231 3.51 21.09 14.89
CA TYR A 231 2.89 21.30 13.59
C TYR A 231 3.90 21.16 12.45
N LEU A 232 5.11 21.68 12.60
CA LEU A 232 6.17 21.48 11.61
C LEU A 232 6.57 20.00 11.47
N GLU A 233 6.54 19.21 12.55
CA GLU A 233 6.77 17.76 12.44
C GLU A 233 5.63 17.02 11.70
N ILE A 234 4.38 17.46 11.88
CA ILE A 234 3.25 16.97 11.07
C ILE A 234 3.49 17.27 9.60
N LEU A 235 3.89 18.49 9.25
CA LEU A 235 4.20 18.88 7.89
C LEU A 235 5.37 18.06 7.29
N LYS A 236 6.42 17.78 8.08
CA LYS A 236 7.53 16.92 7.62
C LYS A 236 7.07 15.51 7.31
N SER A 237 6.21 14.94 8.14
CA SER A 237 5.64 13.60 7.91
C SER A 237 4.85 13.56 6.60
N SER A 238 4.05 14.59 6.33
CA SER A 238 3.35 14.73 5.05
C SER A 238 4.34 14.93 3.88
N GLY A 239 5.39 15.72 4.09
CA GLY A 239 6.44 15.92 3.10
C GLY A 239 7.13 14.63 2.65
N ALA A 240 7.26 13.65 3.54
CA ALA A 240 7.82 12.35 3.23
C ALA A 240 6.98 11.57 2.19
N GLU A 241 5.66 11.73 2.24
CA GLU A 241 4.73 11.06 1.32
C GLU A 241 4.82 11.59 -0.11
N HIS A 242 5.29 12.83 -0.28
CA HIS A 242 5.49 13.47 -1.59
C HIS A 242 6.82 13.13 -2.26
N LEU A 243 7.75 12.48 -1.55
CA LEU A 243 8.99 12.03 -2.16
C LEU A 243 8.73 10.83 -3.08
N VAL A 244 9.37 10.84 -4.23
CA VAL A 244 9.29 9.78 -5.22
C VAL A 244 10.69 9.24 -5.46
N GLN A 245 10.91 7.98 -5.11
CA GLN A 245 12.17 7.30 -5.44
C GLN A 245 12.33 7.17 -6.95
N PRO A 246 13.57 7.08 -7.47
CA PRO A 246 13.81 6.75 -8.85
C PRO A 246 13.00 5.51 -9.24
N LYS A 247 12.32 5.57 -10.36
CA LYS A 247 11.53 4.43 -10.81
C LYS A 247 12.46 3.36 -11.36
N THR A 248 12.77 2.40 -10.53
CA THR A 248 13.44 1.18 -10.95
C THR A 248 12.38 0.08 -11.09
N ALA A 249 12.09 -0.32 -12.30
CA ALA A 249 11.21 -1.43 -12.57
C ALA A 249 12.05 -2.61 -13.07
N SER A 250 12.06 -3.69 -12.32
CA SER A 250 12.53 -4.98 -12.82
C SER A 250 11.33 -5.89 -12.96
N GLU A 251 11.05 -6.33 -14.18
CA GLU A 251 10.07 -7.37 -14.44
C GLU A 251 10.81 -8.69 -14.54
N SER A 252 10.50 -9.60 -13.63
CA SER A 252 11.04 -10.96 -13.63
C SER A 252 9.89 -11.96 -13.70
N ALA A 253 9.89 -12.83 -14.68
CA ALA A 253 9.00 -13.97 -14.70
C ALA A 253 9.74 -15.16 -14.07
N ILE A 254 9.28 -15.58 -12.91
CA ILE A 254 9.84 -16.69 -12.16
C ILE A 254 9.17 -17.97 -12.63
N ALA A 255 9.95 -19.03 -12.86
CA ALA A 255 9.41 -20.31 -13.24
C ALA A 255 8.53 -20.87 -12.13
N ALA A 256 7.25 -21.12 -12.43
CA ALA A 256 6.28 -21.71 -11.50
C ALA A 256 6.68 -23.11 -10.99
N PHE A 257 7.70 -23.71 -11.57
CA PHE A 257 8.17 -25.07 -11.28
C PHE A 257 9.48 -25.11 -10.49
N SER A 258 9.98 -23.97 -9.99
CA SER A 258 11.13 -24.00 -9.11
C SER A 258 10.76 -24.77 -7.83
N THR A 259 11.40 -25.91 -7.61
CA THR A 259 11.28 -26.66 -6.35
C THR A 259 12.06 -26.01 -5.22
N GLN A 260 12.91 -25.04 -5.53
CA GLN A 260 13.78 -24.39 -4.57
C GLN A 260 13.08 -23.29 -3.79
N TYR A 261 12.22 -22.50 -4.47
CA TYR A 261 11.47 -21.40 -3.85
C TYR A 261 10.01 -21.49 -4.26
N GLN A 262 9.11 -21.38 -3.31
CA GLN A 262 7.66 -21.40 -3.53
C GLN A 262 7.07 -20.04 -3.21
N TYR A 263 6.23 -19.53 -4.10
CA TYR A 263 5.42 -18.34 -3.87
C TYR A 263 4.58 -18.49 -2.58
N ASN A 264 4.47 -17.44 -1.79
CA ASN A 264 3.87 -17.40 -0.45
C ASN A 264 4.57 -18.24 0.64
N LYS A 265 5.68 -18.85 0.35
CA LYS A 265 6.46 -19.58 1.34
C LYS A 265 7.88 -19.00 1.47
N ASP A 266 8.50 -18.77 0.34
CA ASP A 266 9.89 -18.36 0.27
C ASP A 266 10.02 -16.91 -0.25
N TYR A 267 9.03 -16.42 -1.00
CA TYR A 267 8.93 -15.02 -1.49
C TYR A 267 7.47 -14.61 -1.67
N PHE A 268 7.17 -13.29 -1.61
CA PHE A 268 5.86 -12.66 -1.85
C PHE A 268 6.01 -11.19 -2.20
#